data_b02e9b6815f14d1ff48ab77866c9296e
#
_entry.id   b02e9b6815f14d1ff48ab77866c9296e
#
_cell.length_a   1.000
_cell.length_b   1.000
_cell.length_c   1.000
_cell.angle_alpha   90.00
_cell.angle_beta   90.00
_cell.angle_gamma   90.00
#
_symmetry.space_group_name_H-M   'P 1'
#
loop_
_entity.id
_entity.type
_entity.pdbx_description
1 polymer ?
#
loop_
_entity_poly.entity_id
_entity_poly.type
_entity_poly.pdbx_seq_one_letter_code
_entity_poly.pdbx_strand_id
1 'polypeptide(L)'
;MISFASDYIAGAHPVIMQSLLETNMENLSGYGTDQYCAQAKEKIKQAFQCPDGEVFFLVGGTQTNQVIISTMLAPYEGVIAAKTGHVSVHEAGAIEYSGHKVIELEEKDGKLAAEDIKKCIEDFYSDDNHEHMVYPGMVYISFPTEYGTLYSKQELTEISNVCRNYEIPLFIDGARLGYGIESKENNLRPEEIAELCDVFYIGGTKVGALCGEAVVFPHHNTPKHFVTQIKQRGALLAKGRLLGIQFDTLFTDHLYFEISKHAIAMAERLKEVFHKKGYTFFLESPTNQQFIILENEKMKELSENVEFGFWEKYDDNHTVVRFATSWSTDESSIDQLEEYL
;
A
#
# COMPACT_ATOMS: atom_id res chain seq x y z
N MET A 1 -18.21 11.13 -18.78
CA MET A 1 -16.84 11.34 -18.28
C MET A 1 -16.34 10.02 -17.74
N ILE A 2 -15.25 9.51 -18.25
CA ILE A 2 -14.59 8.29 -17.74
C ILE A 2 -13.54 8.68 -16.73
N SER A 3 -13.28 7.84 -15.71
CA SER A 3 -12.37 8.21 -14.64
C SER A 3 -11.27 7.15 -14.44
N PHE A 4 -10.03 7.61 -14.49
CA PHE A 4 -8.81 6.92 -14.10
C PHE A 4 -8.07 7.69 -12.99
N ALA A 5 -8.77 8.57 -12.26
CA ALA A 5 -8.16 9.49 -11.29
C ALA A 5 -7.54 8.74 -10.10
N SER A 6 -8.15 7.65 -9.65
CA SER A 6 -7.63 6.84 -8.57
C SER A 6 -8.26 5.43 -8.54
N ASP A 7 -7.62 4.53 -7.81
CA ASP A 7 -8.04 3.15 -7.61
C ASP A 7 -8.97 2.93 -6.40
N TYR A 8 -9.44 4.02 -5.76
CA TYR A 8 -10.36 3.98 -4.61
C TYR A 8 -11.64 4.83 -4.82
N ILE A 9 -12.00 5.15 -6.07
CA ILE A 9 -13.18 5.98 -6.37
C ILE A 9 -14.47 5.18 -6.54
N ALA A 10 -14.38 3.90 -6.86
CA ALA A 10 -15.52 2.99 -6.86
C ALA A 10 -15.89 2.54 -5.44
N GLY A 11 -17.10 2.02 -5.26
CA GLY A 11 -17.52 1.40 -3.99
C GLY A 11 -16.80 0.08 -3.73
N ALA A 12 -17.46 -0.86 -3.03
CA ALA A 12 -16.90 -2.20 -2.86
C ALA A 12 -17.30 -3.14 -4.01
N HIS A 13 -16.51 -4.20 -4.16
CA HIS A 13 -16.86 -5.31 -5.05
C HIS A 13 -18.26 -5.85 -4.71
N PRO A 14 -19.13 -6.15 -5.71
CA PRO A 14 -20.52 -6.54 -5.47
C PRO A 14 -20.70 -7.70 -4.49
N VAL A 15 -19.80 -8.70 -4.51
CA VAL A 15 -19.84 -9.85 -3.58
C VAL A 15 -19.64 -9.40 -2.13
N ILE A 16 -18.80 -8.40 -1.88
CA ILE A 16 -18.63 -7.82 -0.53
C ILE A 16 -19.93 -7.14 -0.06
N MET A 17 -20.56 -6.36 -0.93
CA MET A 17 -21.83 -5.69 -0.60
C MET A 17 -22.91 -6.72 -0.29
N GLN A 18 -22.97 -7.80 -1.06
CA GLN A 18 -23.89 -8.91 -0.82
C GLN A 18 -23.65 -9.58 0.54
N SER A 19 -22.38 -9.90 0.87
CA SER A 19 -22.01 -10.50 2.17
C SER A 19 -22.38 -9.60 3.34
N LEU A 20 -22.16 -8.29 3.21
CA LEU A 20 -22.54 -7.31 4.23
C LEU A 20 -24.07 -7.26 4.42
N LEU A 21 -24.84 -7.31 3.33
CA LEU A 21 -26.29 -7.30 3.36
C LEU A 21 -26.87 -8.58 4.00
N GLU A 22 -26.40 -9.73 3.57
CA GLU A 22 -26.86 -11.03 4.07
C GLU A 22 -26.64 -11.21 5.57
N THR A 23 -25.51 -10.71 6.07
CA THR A 23 -25.13 -10.82 7.48
C THR A 23 -25.62 -9.68 8.37
N ASN A 24 -26.27 -8.63 7.78
CA ASN A 24 -26.58 -7.39 8.48
C ASN A 24 -27.40 -7.55 9.77
N MET A 25 -28.31 -8.50 9.81
CA MET A 25 -29.20 -8.72 10.96
C MET A 25 -28.63 -9.70 12.00
N GLU A 26 -27.44 -10.25 11.79
CA GLU A 26 -26.81 -11.14 12.77
C GLU A 26 -26.34 -10.38 14.02
N ASN A 27 -26.57 -10.97 15.18
CA ASN A 27 -26.04 -10.47 16.43
C ASN A 27 -24.65 -11.09 16.69
N LEU A 28 -23.60 -10.26 16.53
CA LEU A 28 -22.21 -10.71 16.61
C LEU A 28 -21.44 -9.98 17.71
N SER A 29 -20.37 -10.61 18.19
CA SER A 29 -19.42 -9.99 19.13
C SER A 29 -18.81 -8.74 18.51
N GLY A 30 -18.55 -7.72 19.35
CA GLY A 30 -17.96 -6.46 18.91
C GLY A 30 -16.43 -6.51 18.81
N TYR A 31 -15.87 -5.39 18.33
CA TYR A 31 -14.45 -5.09 18.37
C TYR A 31 -13.54 -6.10 17.66
N GLY A 32 -14.06 -6.76 16.59
CA GLY A 32 -13.29 -7.71 15.77
C GLY A 32 -13.08 -9.08 16.40
N THR A 33 -13.94 -9.46 17.40
CA THR A 33 -13.91 -10.77 18.05
C THR A 33 -15.01 -11.72 17.52
N ASP A 34 -15.67 -11.33 16.45
CA ASP A 34 -16.70 -12.11 15.77
C ASP A 34 -16.10 -13.19 14.84
N GLN A 35 -16.97 -14.09 14.40
CA GLN A 35 -16.58 -15.24 13.58
C GLN A 35 -16.03 -14.84 12.21
N TYR A 36 -16.51 -13.77 11.58
CA TYR A 36 -16.04 -13.32 10.28
C TYR A 36 -14.62 -12.74 10.37
N CYS A 37 -14.36 -11.94 11.40
CA CYS A 37 -13.00 -11.49 11.70
C CYS A 37 -12.06 -12.68 11.96
N ALA A 38 -12.49 -13.71 12.69
CA ALA A 38 -11.69 -14.89 12.94
C ALA A 38 -11.39 -15.67 11.65
N GLN A 39 -12.41 -15.90 10.81
CA GLN A 39 -12.25 -16.59 9.51
C GLN A 39 -11.34 -15.81 8.56
N ALA A 40 -11.54 -14.50 8.45
CA ALA A 40 -10.70 -13.64 7.62
C ALA A 40 -9.22 -13.72 8.01
N LYS A 41 -8.92 -13.67 9.32
CA LYS A 41 -7.56 -13.82 9.85
C LYS A 41 -6.91 -15.14 9.44
N GLU A 42 -7.64 -16.25 9.59
CA GLU A 42 -7.12 -17.56 9.21
C GLU A 42 -6.89 -17.68 7.69
N LYS A 43 -7.80 -17.16 6.86
CA LYS A 43 -7.63 -17.14 5.40
C LYS A 43 -6.41 -16.30 4.98
N ILE A 44 -6.20 -15.14 5.60
CA ILE A 44 -5.02 -14.29 5.36
C ILE A 44 -3.74 -15.05 5.74
N LYS A 45 -3.69 -15.65 6.93
CA LYS A 45 -2.52 -16.43 7.36
C LYS A 45 -2.22 -17.61 6.42
N GLN A 46 -3.25 -18.25 5.89
CA GLN A 46 -3.10 -19.32 4.89
C GLN A 46 -2.56 -18.77 3.56
N ALA A 47 -3.09 -17.65 3.07
CA ALA A 47 -2.66 -17.04 1.82
C ALA A 47 -1.19 -16.58 1.83
N PHE A 48 -0.71 -16.12 2.99
CA PHE A 48 0.67 -15.68 3.19
C PHE A 48 1.56 -16.72 3.88
N GLN A 49 1.06 -17.94 4.10
CA GLN A 49 1.77 -19.05 4.73
C GLN A 49 2.49 -18.68 6.05
N CYS A 50 1.84 -17.85 6.87
CA CYS A 50 2.33 -17.41 8.18
C CYS A 50 1.40 -17.90 9.32
N PRO A 51 1.37 -19.19 9.63
CA PRO A 51 0.41 -19.77 10.58
C PRO A 51 0.52 -19.19 12.00
N ASP A 52 1.72 -18.78 12.40
CA ASP A 52 1.98 -18.14 13.70
C ASP A 52 1.70 -16.63 13.69
N GLY A 53 1.31 -16.09 12.55
CA GLY A 53 1.04 -14.66 12.38
C GLY A 53 -0.20 -14.19 13.12
N GLU A 54 -0.21 -12.90 13.47
CA GLU A 54 -1.34 -12.23 14.10
C GLU A 54 -1.87 -11.14 13.15
N VAL A 55 -3.20 -11.09 12.98
CA VAL A 55 -3.85 -10.20 12.01
C VAL A 55 -4.79 -9.23 12.73
N PHE A 56 -4.74 -7.95 12.35
CA PHE A 56 -5.59 -6.89 12.90
C PHE A 56 -6.18 -6.07 11.76
N PHE A 57 -7.45 -5.65 11.90
CA PHE A 57 -8.11 -4.83 10.89
C PHE A 57 -8.21 -3.38 11.35
N LEU A 58 -7.76 -2.46 10.49
CA LEU A 58 -7.86 -1.01 10.66
C LEU A 58 -8.65 -0.41 9.49
N VAL A 59 -8.97 0.90 9.54
CA VAL A 59 -9.95 1.50 8.63
C VAL A 59 -9.33 2.04 7.35
N GLY A 60 -8.07 2.49 7.39
CA GLY A 60 -7.40 3.09 6.24
C GLY A 60 -5.89 3.20 6.42
N GLY A 61 -5.14 3.42 5.33
CA GLY A 61 -3.68 3.34 5.27
C GLY A 61 -2.98 4.30 6.22
N THR A 62 -3.30 5.60 6.18
CA THR A 62 -2.69 6.61 7.07
C THR A 62 -2.87 6.27 8.55
N GLN A 63 -4.07 5.83 8.96
CA GLN A 63 -4.30 5.36 10.33
C GLN A 63 -3.45 4.12 10.65
N THR A 64 -3.33 3.21 9.72
CA THR A 64 -2.54 1.98 9.84
C THR A 64 -1.06 2.31 10.04
N ASN A 65 -0.49 3.16 9.19
CA ASN A 65 0.90 3.61 9.28
C ASN A 65 1.17 4.29 10.63
N GLN A 66 0.29 5.21 11.04
CA GLN A 66 0.40 5.88 12.33
C GLN A 66 0.35 4.91 13.51
N VAL A 67 -0.57 3.94 13.51
CA VAL A 67 -0.70 2.95 14.60
C VAL A 67 0.54 2.07 14.68
N ILE A 68 0.99 1.51 13.56
CA ILE A 68 2.15 0.60 13.51
C ILE A 68 3.41 1.34 13.96
N ILE A 69 3.75 2.44 13.29
CA ILE A 69 4.98 3.19 13.54
C ILE A 69 5.05 3.66 14.99
N SER A 70 3.97 4.28 15.47
CA SER A 70 3.96 4.79 16.85
C SER A 70 3.87 3.73 17.95
N THR A 71 3.56 2.49 17.59
CA THR A 71 3.53 1.40 18.59
C THR A 71 4.86 0.65 18.62
N MET A 72 5.54 0.57 17.49
CA MET A 72 6.79 -0.19 17.36
C MET A 72 8.02 0.65 17.72
N LEU A 73 7.96 1.96 17.59
CA LEU A 73 9.06 2.86 17.89
C LEU A 73 9.06 3.34 19.32
N ALA A 74 10.24 3.46 19.93
CA ALA A 74 10.43 4.23 21.16
C ALA A 74 10.34 5.74 20.88
N PRO A 75 10.00 6.58 21.87
CA PRO A 75 9.75 8.02 21.67
C PRO A 75 10.91 8.81 21.05
N TYR A 76 12.13 8.31 21.12
CA TYR A 76 13.34 8.92 20.56
C TYR A 76 13.71 8.37 19.17
N GLU A 77 12.94 7.44 18.63
CA GLU A 77 13.19 6.80 17.35
C GLU A 77 12.38 7.41 16.23
N GLY A 78 12.92 7.35 15.02
CA GLY A 78 12.29 7.72 13.77
C GLY A 78 12.25 6.56 12.78
N VAL A 79 11.47 6.73 11.74
CA VAL A 79 11.30 5.75 10.65
C VAL A 79 12.05 6.21 9.41
N ILE A 80 12.92 5.35 8.88
CA ILE A 80 13.59 5.55 7.59
C ILE A 80 12.56 5.27 6.48
N ALA A 81 12.38 6.20 5.55
CA ALA A 81 11.49 6.07 4.41
C ALA A 81 12.08 6.74 3.16
N ALA A 82 11.61 6.35 1.99
CA ALA A 82 11.90 7.07 0.75
C ALA A 82 11.34 8.49 0.83
N LYS A 83 12.06 9.46 0.25
CA LYS A 83 11.59 10.86 0.16
C LYS A 83 10.23 10.98 -0.52
N THR A 84 9.94 10.10 -1.47
CA THR A 84 8.65 9.98 -2.15
C THR A 84 7.69 9.02 -1.46
N GLY A 85 8.08 8.38 -0.35
CA GLY A 85 7.25 7.45 0.40
C GLY A 85 5.97 8.08 0.93
N HIS A 86 4.90 7.31 1.02
CA HIS A 86 3.58 7.82 1.41
C HIS A 86 3.60 8.55 2.76
N VAL A 87 4.32 8.02 3.74
CA VAL A 87 4.48 8.63 5.07
C VAL A 87 5.25 9.96 5.03
N SER A 88 6.10 10.18 4.00
CA SER A 88 6.87 11.42 3.83
C SER A 88 6.02 12.54 3.23
N VAL A 89 5.16 12.24 2.24
CA VAL A 89 4.55 13.29 1.38
C VAL A 89 3.02 13.32 1.39
N HIS A 90 2.32 12.22 1.74
CA HIS A 90 0.87 12.11 1.51
C HIS A 90 0.03 11.86 2.78
N GLU A 91 0.60 12.00 3.97
CA GLU A 91 -0.11 11.74 5.23
C GLU A 91 -0.25 12.98 6.14
N ALA A 92 -0.07 14.16 5.59
CA ALA A 92 -0.24 15.44 6.32
C ALA A 92 0.54 15.48 7.65
N GLY A 93 1.73 14.88 7.72
CA GLY A 93 2.54 14.81 8.92
C GLY A 93 1.97 13.90 10.01
N ALA A 94 1.23 12.84 9.65
CA ALA A 94 0.62 11.93 10.64
C ALA A 94 1.66 11.23 11.52
N ILE A 95 2.83 10.94 10.97
CA ILE A 95 3.91 10.27 11.69
C ILE A 95 4.54 11.26 12.69
N GLU A 96 4.84 12.49 12.25
CA GLU A 96 5.35 13.56 13.11
C GLU A 96 4.34 13.93 14.20
N TYR A 97 3.05 13.97 13.85
CA TYR A 97 1.98 14.17 14.84
C TYR A 97 1.94 13.06 15.89
N SER A 98 2.34 11.84 15.54
CA SER A 98 2.45 10.73 16.49
C SER A 98 3.71 10.79 17.38
N GLY A 99 4.60 11.75 17.14
CA GLY A 99 5.81 12.00 17.94
C GLY A 99 7.08 11.42 17.34
N HIS A 100 7.05 10.92 16.10
CA HIS A 100 8.20 10.29 15.44
C HIS A 100 8.62 11.07 14.19
N LYS A 101 9.91 11.14 13.95
CA LYS A 101 10.47 11.77 12.75
C LYS A 101 10.45 10.77 11.59
N VAL A 102 10.08 11.23 10.40
CA VAL A 102 10.42 10.53 9.16
C VAL A 102 11.84 10.91 8.77
N ILE A 103 12.72 9.91 8.66
CA ILE A 103 14.11 10.04 8.22
C ILE A 103 14.12 9.74 6.72
N GLU A 104 14.03 10.80 5.92
CA GLU A 104 13.93 10.69 4.48
C GLU A 104 15.28 10.35 3.84
N LEU A 105 15.30 9.35 2.96
CA LEU A 105 16.43 9.04 2.09
C LEU A 105 16.06 9.29 0.63
N GLU A 106 17.06 9.71 -0.14
CA GLU A 106 16.93 9.77 -1.61
C GLU A 106 16.66 8.34 -2.13
N GLU A 107 15.90 8.26 -3.18
CA GLU A 107 15.43 7.01 -3.75
C GLU A 107 15.65 6.98 -5.27
N LYS A 108 15.51 5.81 -5.87
CA LYS A 108 15.49 5.64 -7.31
C LYS A 108 14.19 4.94 -7.71
N ASP A 109 13.38 5.64 -8.51
CA ASP A 109 12.09 5.14 -8.99
C ASP A 109 11.15 4.72 -7.83
N GLY A 110 11.20 5.47 -6.71
CA GLY A 110 10.44 5.20 -5.48
C GLY A 110 11.05 4.15 -4.56
N LYS A 111 12.16 3.52 -4.92
CA LYS A 111 12.78 2.43 -4.14
C LYS A 111 14.01 2.89 -3.36
N LEU A 112 14.08 2.49 -2.09
CA LEU A 112 15.29 2.59 -1.28
C LEU A 112 16.27 1.47 -1.64
N ALA A 113 17.56 1.78 -1.68
CA ALA A 113 18.60 0.77 -1.76
C ALA A 113 19.06 0.34 -0.36
N ALA A 114 19.34 -0.95 -0.18
CA ALA A 114 19.83 -1.49 1.09
C ALA A 114 21.14 -0.81 1.56
N GLU A 115 22.00 -0.43 0.62
CA GLU A 115 23.27 0.26 0.93
C GLU A 115 23.03 1.67 1.48
N ASP A 116 22.00 2.40 0.97
CA ASP A 116 21.69 3.75 1.47
C ASP A 116 21.07 3.69 2.87
N ILE A 117 20.22 2.68 3.15
CA ILE A 117 19.70 2.40 4.49
C ILE A 117 20.84 2.09 5.46
N LYS A 118 21.73 1.17 5.07
CA LYS A 118 22.89 0.80 5.84
C LYS A 118 23.78 2.01 6.14
N LYS A 119 24.09 2.78 5.12
CA LYS A 119 24.90 4.00 5.26
C LYS A 119 24.26 5.00 6.23
N CYS A 120 22.95 5.24 6.13
CA CYS A 120 22.23 6.12 7.05
C CYS A 120 22.42 5.69 8.52
N ILE A 121 22.30 4.39 8.79
CA ILE A 121 22.47 3.84 10.13
C ILE A 121 23.95 3.93 10.59
N GLU A 122 24.90 3.60 9.72
CA GLU A 122 26.34 3.67 10.03
C GLU A 122 26.80 5.12 10.26
N ASP A 123 26.35 6.06 9.43
CA ASP A 123 26.65 7.49 9.58
C ASP A 123 26.11 8.01 10.93
N PHE A 124 24.89 7.58 11.32
CA PHE A 124 24.31 7.92 12.62
C PHE A 124 25.22 7.43 13.77
N TYR A 125 25.59 6.16 13.80
CA TYR A 125 26.39 5.59 14.90
C TYR A 125 27.86 6.05 14.89
N SER A 126 28.36 6.56 13.77
CA SER A 126 29.73 7.12 13.66
C SER A 126 29.84 8.54 14.19
N ASP A 127 28.73 9.24 14.42
CA ASP A 127 28.70 10.59 14.98
C ASP A 127 28.87 10.54 16.51
N ASP A 128 29.88 11.18 17.04
CA ASP A 128 30.12 11.25 18.48
C ASP A 128 28.96 11.90 19.26
N ASN A 129 28.08 12.63 18.57
CA ASN A 129 26.91 13.30 19.16
C ASN A 129 25.59 12.58 18.85
N HIS A 130 25.61 11.34 18.37
CA HIS A 130 24.40 10.60 17.98
C HIS A 130 23.34 10.50 19.11
N GLU A 131 23.75 10.55 20.38
CA GLU A 131 22.82 10.59 21.52
C GLU A 131 21.94 11.85 21.56
N HIS A 132 22.27 12.90 20.78
CA HIS A 132 21.47 14.11 20.61
C HIS A 132 20.57 14.07 19.35
N MET A 133 20.63 12.99 18.60
CA MET A 133 19.93 12.81 17.31
C MET A 133 18.74 11.85 17.47
N VAL A 134 17.85 11.84 16.46
CA VAL A 134 16.77 10.85 16.38
C VAL A 134 17.36 9.53 15.91
N TYR A 135 17.15 8.47 16.67
CA TYR A 135 17.62 7.13 16.37
C TYR A 135 16.86 6.53 15.15
N PRO A 136 17.55 5.93 14.18
CA PRO A 136 16.89 5.16 13.13
C PRO A 136 16.34 3.85 13.73
N GLY A 137 15.02 3.80 13.94
CA GLY A 137 14.36 2.72 14.68
C GLY A 137 13.52 1.77 13.84
N MET A 138 13.28 2.08 12.56
CA MET A 138 12.47 1.27 11.64
C MET A 138 12.80 1.62 10.19
N VAL A 139 12.66 0.67 9.29
CA VAL A 139 12.61 0.92 7.84
C VAL A 139 11.18 0.72 7.36
N TYR A 140 10.65 1.70 6.62
CA TYR A 140 9.36 1.66 5.95
C TYR A 140 9.56 1.67 4.44
N ILE A 141 8.91 0.76 3.74
CA ILE A 141 8.83 0.75 2.27
C ILE A 141 7.40 0.50 1.82
N SER A 142 7.01 1.04 0.66
CA SER A 142 5.75 0.72 0.00
C SER A 142 5.95 -0.39 -1.03
N PHE A 143 5.01 -1.34 -1.11
CA PHE A 143 5.01 -2.41 -2.11
C PHE A 143 3.61 -2.59 -2.70
N PRO A 144 3.39 -2.19 -3.98
CA PRO A 144 4.26 -1.37 -4.85
C PRO A 144 4.60 0.01 -4.28
N THR A 145 5.68 0.63 -4.80
CA THR A 145 6.00 2.02 -4.45
C THR A 145 4.93 3.00 -4.94
N GLU A 146 5.04 4.26 -4.60
CA GLU A 146 4.13 5.33 -5.06
C GLU A 146 4.18 5.51 -6.58
N TYR A 147 5.31 5.19 -7.21
CA TYR A 147 5.48 5.13 -8.67
C TYR A 147 5.02 3.80 -9.29
N GLY A 148 4.50 2.88 -8.48
CA GLY A 148 4.04 1.58 -8.92
C GLY A 148 5.17 0.59 -9.26
N THR A 149 6.42 0.91 -8.97
CA THR A 149 7.56 0.02 -9.13
C THR A 149 7.58 -1.05 -8.04
N LEU A 150 8.32 -2.11 -8.28
CA LEU A 150 8.38 -3.28 -7.41
C LEU A 150 9.81 -3.52 -6.90
N TYR A 151 9.93 -3.84 -5.63
CA TYR A 151 11.16 -4.45 -5.12
C TYR A 151 11.24 -5.89 -5.62
N SER A 152 12.35 -6.28 -6.23
CA SER A 152 12.63 -7.67 -6.51
C SER A 152 12.89 -8.45 -5.22
N LYS A 153 12.81 -9.78 -5.28
CA LYS A 153 13.15 -10.65 -4.15
C LYS A 153 14.56 -10.37 -3.63
N GLN A 154 15.51 -10.10 -4.53
CA GLN A 154 16.88 -9.79 -4.13
C GLN A 154 16.94 -8.46 -3.36
N GLU A 155 16.38 -7.37 -3.89
CA GLU A 155 16.36 -6.06 -3.24
C GLU A 155 15.70 -6.13 -1.86
N LEU A 156 14.54 -6.79 -1.76
CA LEU A 156 13.83 -6.93 -0.49
C LEU A 156 14.64 -7.78 0.51
N THR A 157 15.31 -8.84 0.04
CA THR A 157 16.19 -9.66 0.90
C THR A 157 17.38 -8.86 1.42
N GLU A 158 17.99 -8.03 0.58
CA GLU A 158 19.10 -7.17 0.98
C GLU A 158 18.67 -6.15 2.04
N ILE A 159 17.50 -5.50 1.87
CA ILE A 159 16.91 -4.58 2.87
C ILE A 159 16.61 -5.34 4.17
N SER A 160 15.95 -6.48 4.09
CA SER A 160 15.65 -7.33 5.25
C SER A 160 16.92 -7.72 6.04
N ASN A 161 17.98 -8.08 5.33
CA ASN A 161 19.27 -8.40 5.97
C ASN A 161 19.89 -7.20 6.69
N VAL A 162 19.82 -6.00 6.11
CA VAL A 162 20.25 -4.78 6.78
C VAL A 162 19.45 -4.56 8.06
N CYS A 163 18.11 -4.63 7.97
CA CYS A 163 17.22 -4.46 9.13
C CYS A 163 17.54 -5.46 10.25
N ARG A 164 17.72 -6.73 9.91
CA ARG A 164 18.08 -7.79 10.89
C ARG A 164 19.45 -7.56 11.51
N ASN A 165 20.46 -7.11 10.74
CA ASN A 165 21.81 -6.86 11.25
C ASN A 165 21.85 -5.72 12.27
N TYR A 166 20.97 -4.74 12.14
CA TYR A 166 20.86 -3.60 13.05
C TYR A 166 19.72 -3.73 14.06
N GLU A 167 19.04 -4.87 14.08
CA GLU A 167 17.92 -5.18 14.99
C GLU A 167 16.78 -4.12 14.92
N ILE A 168 16.52 -3.56 13.74
CA ILE A 168 15.40 -2.64 13.49
C ILE A 168 14.35 -3.32 12.61
N PRO A 169 13.04 -3.12 12.86
CA PRO A 169 11.99 -3.76 12.09
C PRO A 169 11.87 -3.20 10.67
N LEU A 170 11.52 -4.10 9.72
CA LEU A 170 11.09 -3.77 8.38
C LEU A 170 9.57 -3.78 8.30
N PHE A 171 8.98 -2.63 7.96
CA PHE A 171 7.56 -2.46 7.72
C PHE A 171 7.27 -2.28 6.24
N ILE A 172 6.37 -3.12 5.68
CA ILE A 172 5.92 -3.03 4.29
C ILE A 172 4.49 -2.48 4.23
N ASP A 173 4.36 -1.29 3.65
CA ASP A 173 3.07 -0.69 3.27
C ASP A 173 2.54 -1.39 2.02
N GLY A 174 1.50 -2.18 2.20
CA GLY A 174 0.86 -2.94 1.13
C GLY A 174 -0.47 -2.35 0.68
N ALA A 175 -0.63 -1.01 0.64
CA ALA A 175 -1.86 -0.35 0.20
C ALA A 175 -2.38 -0.86 -1.15
N ARG A 176 -1.47 -1.32 -2.01
CA ARG A 176 -1.73 -1.91 -3.33
C ARG A 176 -1.12 -3.30 -3.48
N LEU A 177 -0.96 -4.02 -2.38
CA LEU A 177 -0.22 -5.29 -2.33
C LEU A 177 -0.70 -6.31 -3.37
N GLY A 178 -2.01 -6.46 -3.55
CA GLY A 178 -2.58 -7.37 -4.53
C GLY A 178 -2.13 -7.03 -5.96
N TYR A 179 -2.12 -5.76 -6.32
CA TYR A 179 -1.65 -5.31 -7.64
C TYR A 179 -0.16 -5.59 -7.84
N GLY A 180 0.64 -5.42 -6.78
CA GLY A 180 2.06 -5.78 -6.82
C GLY A 180 2.29 -7.28 -7.01
N ILE A 181 1.57 -8.11 -6.25
CA ILE A 181 1.69 -9.57 -6.33
C ILE A 181 1.29 -10.09 -7.72
N GLU A 182 0.22 -9.57 -8.32
CA GLU A 182 -0.30 -10.02 -9.61
C GLU A 182 0.38 -9.36 -10.82
N SER A 183 1.35 -8.47 -10.61
CA SER A 183 2.16 -7.92 -11.69
C SER A 183 3.00 -9.00 -12.36
N LYS A 184 3.11 -8.93 -13.70
CA LYS A 184 3.95 -9.86 -14.48
C LYS A 184 5.46 -9.73 -14.17
N GLU A 185 5.88 -8.58 -13.66
CA GLU A 185 7.28 -8.32 -13.29
C GLU A 185 7.60 -8.71 -11.85
N ASN A 186 6.58 -9.08 -11.07
CA ASN A 186 6.78 -9.53 -9.70
C ASN A 186 7.45 -10.91 -9.66
N ASN A 187 8.45 -11.04 -8.80
CA ASN A 187 9.13 -12.30 -8.53
C ASN A 187 9.09 -12.72 -7.04
N LEU A 188 8.21 -12.08 -6.26
CA LEU A 188 7.94 -12.40 -4.86
C LEU A 188 6.61 -13.13 -4.71
N ARG A 189 6.60 -14.20 -3.95
CA ARG A 189 5.39 -14.88 -3.53
C ARG A 189 4.87 -14.29 -2.21
N PRO A 190 3.58 -14.42 -1.89
CA PRO A 190 3.02 -13.89 -0.66
C PRO A 190 3.76 -14.34 0.61
N GLU A 191 4.15 -15.60 0.70
CA GLU A 191 4.90 -16.15 1.83
C GLU A 191 6.29 -15.54 1.98
N GLU A 192 6.94 -15.15 0.89
CA GLU A 192 8.27 -14.53 0.91
C GLU A 192 8.21 -13.09 1.43
N ILE A 193 7.11 -12.39 1.17
CA ILE A 193 6.85 -11.07 1.77
C ILE A 193 6.72 -11.20 3.29
N ALA A 194 5.92 -12.17 3.76
CA ALA A 194 5.75 -12.42 5.19
C ALA A 194 7.06 -12.85 5.87
N GLU A 195 7.90 -13.65 5.18
CA GLU A 195 9.19 -14.10 5.71
C GLU A 195 10.21 -12.96 5.86
N LEU A 196 10.19 -12.00 4.93
CA LEU A 196 11.23 -10.97 4.82
C LEU A 196 10.98 -9.71 5.66
N CYS A 197 9.79 -9.51 6.22
CA CYS A 197 9.47 -8.32 7.02
C CYS A 197 8.96 -8.65 8.42
N ASP A 198 8.97 -7.65 9.30
CA ASP A 198 8.46 -7.78 10.68
C ASP A 198 6.97 -7.46 10.78
N VAL A 199 6.49 -6.60 9.90
CA VAL A 199 5.08 -6.24 9.77
C VAL A 199 4.79 -5.80 8.35
N PHE A 200 3.61 -6.15 7.86
CA PHE A 200 3.08 -5.60 6.61
C PHE A 200 1.57 -5.38 6.75
N TYR A 201 0.99 -4.60 5.85
CA TYR A 201 -0.45 -4.63 5.75
C TYR A 201 -0.93 -4.91 4.32
N ILE A 202 -2.12 -5.47 4.24
CA ILE A 202 -2.82 -5.82 3.02
C ILE A 202 -3.90 -4.77 2.78
N GLY A 203 -3.74 -3.98 1.73
CA GLY A 203 -4.70 -2.95 1.37
C GLY A 203 -6.02 -3.55 0.87
N GLY A 204 -7.12 -3.23 1.55
CA GLY A 204 -8.47 -3.54 1.09
C GLY A 204 -9.14 -2.37 0.39
N THR A 205 -8.94 -1.17 0.90
CA THR A 205 -9.58 0.07 0.39
C THR A 205 -9.39 0.27 -1.12
N LYS A 206 -8.20 -0.03 -1.65
CA LYS A 206 -7.90 0.10 -3.08
C LYS A 206 -8.18 -1.18 -3.87
N VAL A 207 -8.37 -2.31 -3.17
CA VAL A 207 -8.52 -3.63 -3.79
C VAL A 207 -9.89 -4.22 -3.42
N GLY A 208 -10.93 -3.51 -3.79
CA GLY A 208 -12.31 -4.01 -3.78
C GLY A 208 -13.09 -3.88 -2.48
N ALA A 209 -12.50 -3.42 -1.36
CA ALA A 209 -13.24 -3.15 -0.13
C ALA A 209 -13.83 -1.71 -0.11
N LEU A 210 -14.86 -1.47 0.71
CA LEU A 210 -15.35 -0.12 1.02
C LEU A 210 -14.31 0.67 1.80
N CYS A 211 -13.66 0.01 2.73
CA CYS A 211 -12.58 0.52 3.58
C CYS A 211 -11.91 -0.65 4.28
N GLY A 212 -10.69 -0.43 4.72
CA GLY A 212 -9.99 -1.37 5.59
C GLY A 212 -8.66 -1.84 5.06
N GLU A 213 -7.80 -2.09 6.05
CA GLU A 213 -6.45 -2.62 5.88
C GLU A 213 -6.26 -3.76 6.88
N ALA A 214 -5.65 -4.86 6.45
CA ALA A 214 -5.31 -5.98 7.33
C ALA A 214 -3.83 -5.93 7.68
N VAL A 215 -3.51 -5.55 8.91
CA VAL A 215 -2.14 -5.57 9.45
C VAL A 215 -1.77 -6.98 9.84
N VAL A 216 -0.61 -7.44 9.42
CA VAL A 216 -0.08 -8.77 9.70
C VAL A 216 1.29 -8.66 10.37
N PHE A 217 1.43 -9.25 11.55
CA PHE A 217 2.69 -9.52 12.21
C PHE A 217 3.00 -11.00 12.00
N PRO A 218 3.88 -11.36 11.06
CA PRO A 218 3.99 -12.75 10.58
C PRO A 218 4.72 -13.70 11.53
N HIS A 219 5.52 -13.18 12.47
CA HIS A 219 6.47 -13.95 13.28
C HIS A 219 6.08 -14.04 14.76
N HIS A 220 4.80 -13.91 15.10
CA HIS A 220 4.32 -13.82 16.50
C HIS A 220 5.03 -12.69 17.27
N ASN A 221 5.28 -11.59 16.56
CA ASN A 221 6.05 -10.43 17.01
C ASN A 221 5.19 -9.18 17.24
N THR A 222 3.89 -9.35 17.42
CA THR A 222 2.96 -8.26 17.72
C THR A 222 3.43 -7.48 18.97
N PRO A 223 3.55 -6.16 18.89
CA PRO A 223 3.90 -5.34 20.05
C PRO A 223 2.93 -5.54 21.22
N LYS A 224 3.44 -5.49 22.44
CA LYS A 224 2.61 -5.59 23.64
C LYS A 224 1.51 -4.53 23.61
N HIS A 225 0.28 -4.94 23.97
CA HIS A 225 -0.86 -4.04 24.05
C HIS A 225 -1.27 -3.39 22.71
N PHE A 226 -0.98 -4.00 21.57
CA PHE A 226 -1.29 -3.45 20.26
C PHE A 226 -2.78 -3.11 20.10
N VAL A 227 -3.70 -3.96 20.57
CA VAL A 227 -5.16 -3.66 20.56
C VAL A 227 -5.50 -2.41 21.37
N THR A 228 -4.77 -2.16 22.48
CA THR A 228 -4.94 -0.94 23.28
C THR A 228 -4.50 0.30 22.50
N GLN A 229 -3.42 0.21 21.72
CA GLN A 229 -2.95 1.28 20.84
C GLN A 229 -3.95 1.55 19.71
N ILE A 230 -4.48 0.50 19.08
CA ILE A 230 -5.58 0.62 18.10
C ILE A 230 -6.77 1.37 18.72
N LYS A 231 -7.17 0.98 19.93
CA LYS A 231 -8.30 1.63 20.64
C LYS A 231 -8.02 3.10 20.95
N GLN A 232 -6.83 3.40 21.45
CA GLN A 232 -6.42 4.76 21.83
C GLN A 232 -6.45 5.72 20.64
N ARG A 233 -6.11 5.22 19.44
CA ARG A 233 -6.13 6.01 18.20
C ARG A 233 -7.48 5.98 17.47
N GLY A 234 -8.54 5.50 18.13
CA GLY A 234 -9.89 5.46 17.58
C GLY A 234 -10.09 4.45 16.44
N ALA A 235 -9.12 3.56 16.20
CA ALA A 235 -9.12 2.61 15.10
C ALA A 235 -9.89 1.31 15.40
N LEU A 236 -10.23 1.03 16.65
CA LEU A 236 -10.94 -0.19 17.05
C LEU A 236 -12.45 0.00 16.96
N LEU A 237 -13.04 -0.44 15.84
CA LEU A 237 -14.48 -0.30 15.59
C LEU A 237 -15.31 -1.20 16.52
N ALA A 238 -16.37 -0.64 17.11
CA ALA A 238 -17.34 -1.42 17.86
C ALA A 238 -17.99 -2.51 17.00
N LYS A 239 -18.31 -2.18 15.73
CA LYS A 239 -18.79 -3.15 14.73
C LYS A 239 -17.62 -3.61 13.84
N GLY A 240 -16.60 -4.25 14.45
CA GLY A 240 -15.40 -4.73 13.76
C GLY A 240 -15.72 -5.71 12.62
N ARG A 241 -16.85 -6.42 12.70
CA ARG A 241 -17.39 -7.25 11.62
C ARG A 241 -17.42 -6.56 10.25
N LEU A 242 -17.57 -5.22 10.22
CA LEU A 242 -17.55 -4.47 8.97
C LEU A 242 -16.26 -4.72 8.18
N LEU A 243 -15.12 -4.75 8.86
CA LEU A 243 -13.84 -5.06 8.24
C LEU A 243 -13.67 -6.57 8.03
N GLY A 244 -14.05 -7.37 9.06
CA GLY A 244 -13.92 -8.83 9.01
C GLY A 244 -14.65 -9.46 7.83
N ILE A 245 -15.92 -9.09 7.58
CA ILE A 245 -16.73 -9.62 6.47
C ILE A 245 -16.09 -9.26 5.11
N GLN A 246 -15.57 -8.05 4.96
CA GLN A 246 -14.92 -7.62 3.72
C GLN A 246 -13.66 -8.44 3.43
N PHE A 247 -12.77 -8.61 4.42
CA PHE A 247 -11.57 -9.42 4.26
C PHE A 247 -11.87 -10.91 4.17
N ASP A 248 -12.89 -11.42 4.88
CA ASP A 248 -13.35 -12.81 4.74
C ASP A 248 -13.79 -13.09 3.30
N THR A 249 -14.55 -12.16 2.72
CA THR A 249 -15.01 -12.25 1.33
C THR A 249 -13.85 -12.16 0.36
N LEU A 250 -12.94 -11.19 0.53
CA LEU A 250 -11.80 -11.00 -0.35
C LEU A 250 -10.86 -12.22 -0.39
N PHE A 251 -10.69 -12.91 0.74
CA PHE A 251 -9.85 -14.10 0.83
C PHE A 251 -10.62 -15.42 0.67
N THR A 252 -11.90 -15.36 0.26
CA THR A 252 -12.67 -16.52 -0.19
C THR A 252 -12.45 -16.71 -1.68
N ASP A 253 -12.22 -17.96 -2.11
CA ASP A 253 -12.07 -18.36 -3.52
C ASP A 253 -11.07 -17.49 -4.32
N HIS A 254 -10.02 -17.02 -3.65
CA HIS A 254 -8.95 -16.19 -4.22
C HIS A 254 -9.41 -14.84 -4.82
N LEU A 255 -10.57 -14.31 -4.43
CA LEU A 255 -11.14 -13.08 -5.00
C LEU A 255 -10.16 -11.91 -4.97
N TYR A 256 -9.40 -11.72 -3.88
CA TYR A 256 -8.41 -10.65 -3.74
C TYR A 256 -7.38 -10.63 -4.87
N PHE A 257 -6.87 -11.80 -5.24
CA PHE A 257 -5.88 -11.96 -6.30
C PHE A 257 -6.52 -11.85 -7.68
N GLU A 258 -7.70 -12.43 -7.88
CA GLU A 258 -8.40 -12.38 -9.18
C GLU A 258 -8.76 -10.95 -9.58
N ILE A 259 -9.31 -10.14 -8.67
CA ILE A 259 -9.62 -8.74 -8.97
C ILE A 259 -8.37 -7.88 -9.12
N SER A 260 -7.27 -8.24 -8.44
CA SER A 260 -5.96 -7.61 -8.63
C SER A 260 -5.39 -7.92 -10.01
N LYS A 261 -5.45 -9.16 -10.44
CA LYS A 261 -5.03 -9.60 -11.78
C LYS A 261 -5.83 -8.90 -12.88
N HIS A 262 -7.15 -8.72 -12.68
CA HIS A 262 -7.97 -7.94 -13.59
C HIS A 262 -7.47 -6.49 -13.71
N ALA A 263 -7.20 -5.80 -12.60
CA ALA A 263 -6.70 -4.43 -12.62
C ALA A 263 -5.35 -4.31 -13.36
N ILE A 264 -4.46 -5.30 -13.20
CA ILE A 264 -3.18 -5.36 -13.92
C ILE A 264 -3.41 -5.59 -15.42
N ALA A 265 -4.33 -6.47 -15.81
CA ALA A 265 -4.67 -6.67 -17.21
C ALA A 265 -5.20 -5.38 -17.86
N MET A 266 -6.00 -4.60 -17.14
CA MET A 266 -6.49 -3.29 -17.59
C MET A 266 -5.35 -2.27 -17.69
N ALA A 267 -4.38 -2.30 -16.78
CA ALA A 267 -3.20 -1.43 -16.84
C ALA A 267 -2.32 -1.74 -18.06
N GLU A 268 -2.13 -3.01 -18.38
CA GLU A 268 -1.39 -3.41 -19.58
C GLU A 268 -2.08 -2.92 -20.87
N ARG A 269 -3.40 -3.10 -20.95
CA ARG A 269 -4.17 -2.56 -22.09
C ARG A 269 -4.08 -1.05 -22.18
N LEU A 270 -4.13 -0.37 -21.05
CA LEU A 270 -3.97 1.09 -20.97
C LEU A 270 -2.60 1.53 -21.51
N LYS A 271 -1.52 0.83 -21.15
CA LYS A 271 -0.18 1.09 -21.68
C LYS A 271 -0.14 0.91 -23.21
N GLU A 272 -0.72 -0.17 -23.72
CA GLU A 272 -0.79 -0.42 -25.16
C GLU A 272 -1.47 0.74 -25.93
N VAL A 273 -2.56 1.29 -25.37
CA VAL A 273 -3.26 2.47 -25.95
C VAL A 273 -2.35 3.68 -25.98
N PHE A 274 -1.68 4.02 -24.89
CA PHE A 274 -0.76 5.16 -24.85
C PHE A 274 0.42 4.99 -25.80
N HIS A 275 1.03 3.80 -25.88
CA HIS A 275 2.08 3.51 -26.86
C HIS A 275 1.60 3.66 -28.30
N LYS A 276 0.44 3.09 -28.64
CA LYS A 276 -0.17 3.20 -29.98
C LYS A 276 -0.41 4.64 -30.39
N LYS A 277 -0.80 5.51 -29.43
CA LYS A 277 -1.03 6.93 -29.65
C LYS A 277 0.23 7.80 -29.59
N GLY A 278 1.39 7.20 -29.26
CA GLY A 278 2.69 7.89 -29.25
C GLY A 278 2.95 8.77 -28.03
N TYR A 279 2.26 8.54 -26.92
CA TYR A 279 2.48 9.26 -25.67
C TYR A 279 3.77 8.82 -24.98
N THR A 280 4.43 9.77 -24.30
CA THR A 280 5.66 9.55 -23.56
C THR A 280 5.34 9.21 -22.10
N PHE A 281 5.86 8.09 -21.63
CA PHE A 281 5.78 7.73 -20.22
C PHE A 281 6.86 8.48 -19.42
N PHE A 282 6.49 9.00 -18.26
CA PHE A 282 7.44 9.47 -17.26
C PHE A 282 8.18 8.28 -16.65
N LEU A 283 7.42 7.25 -16.31
CA LEU A 283 7.89 5.95 -15.86
C LEU A 283 6.88 4.89 -16.29
N GLU A 284 7.32 3.81 -16.90
CA GLU A 284 6.49 2.65 -17.19
C GLU A 284 6.38 1.78 -15.93
N SER A 285 5.27 1.94 -15.24
CA SER A 285 5.01 1.14 -14.04
C SER A 285 4.55 -0.26 -14.42
N PRO A 286 5.05 -1.30 -13.75
CA PRO A 286 4.58 -2.67 -13.92
C PRO A 286 3.25 -2.97 -13.22
N THR A 287 2.63 -1.97 -12.57
CA THR A 287 1.41 -2.14 -11.78
C THR A 287 0.25 -1.30 -12.30
N ASN A 288 -0.78 -1.11 -11.50
CA ASN A 288 -2.03 -0.47 -11.90
C ASN A 288 -1.96 1.06 -12.10
N GLN A 289 -0.86 1.71 -11.78
CA GLN A 289 -0.68 3.15 -11.96
C GLN A 289 0.25 3.44 -13.16
N GLN A 290 -0.18 4.30 -14.09
CA GLN A 290 0.60 4.68 -15.26
C GLN A 290 0.84 6.19 -15.26
N PHE A 291 2.07 6.60 -15.53
CA PHE A 291 2.52 7.99 -15.43
C PHE A 291 2.89 8.54 -16.81
N ILE A 292 2.10 9.46 -17.30
CA ILE A 292 2.19 9.99 -18.66
C ILE A 292 2.58 11.46 -18.63
N ILE A 293 3.51 11.86 -19.48
CA ILE A 293 3.87 13.28 -19.70
C ILE A 293 2.89 13.85 -20.72
N LEU A 294 2.09 14.83 -20.32
CA LEU A 294 1.15 15.54 -21.19
C LEU A 294 1.55 17.00 -21.35
N GLU A 295 1.41 17.53 -22.57
CA GLU A 295 1.40 18.98 -22.78
C GLU A 295 0.23 19.61 -22.02
N ASN A 296 0.47 20.76 -21.39
CA ASN A 296 -0.53 21.41 -20.52
C ASN A 296 -1.83 21.76 -21.29
N GLU A 297 -1.76 22.08 -22.57
CA GLU A 297 -2.96 22.33 -23.42
C GLU A 297 -3.71 21.03 -23.68
N LYS A 298 -3.01 19.94 -24.05
CA LYS A 298 -3.63 18.62 -24.27
C LYS A 298 -4.23 18.07 -22.98
N MET A 299 -3.57 18.29 -21.84
CA MET A 299 -4.09 17.91 -20.53
C MET A 299 -5.44 18.58 -20.24
N LYS A 300 -5.59 19.88 -20.56
CA LYS A 300 -6.87 20.60 -20.38
C LYS A 300 -7.96 20.05 -21.31
N GLU A 301 -7.64 19.84 -22.58
CA GLU A 301 -8.58 19.25 -23.55
C GLU A 301 -9.07 17.87 -23.09
N LEU A 302 -8.15 17.00 -22.69
CA LEU A 302 -8.47 15.65 -22.24
C LEU A 302 -9.31 15.66 -20.97
N SER A 303 -9.08 16.61 -20.05
CA SER A 303 -9.81 16.74 -18.79
C SER A 303 -11.30 17.09 -18.96
N GLU A 304 -11.74 17.50 -20.15
CA GLU A 304 -13.16 17.73 -20.43
C GLU A 304 -13.97 16.41 -20.46
N ASN A 305 -13.31 15.28 -20.76
CA ASN A 305 -13.96 13.99 -20.94
C ASN A 305 -13.40 12.88 -20.03
N VAL A 306 -12.17 13.06 -19.54
CA VAL A 306 -11.41 12.05 -18.80
C VAL A 306 -10.90 12.63 -17.50
N GLU A 307 -11.15 11.95 -16.38
CA GLU A 307 -10.55 12.27 -15.10
C GLU A 307 -9.27 11.44 -14.90
N PHE A 308 -8.18 12.10 -14.54
CA PHE A 308 -6.88 11.53 -14.18
C PHE A 308 -6.24 12.32 -13.04
N GLY A 309 -5.26 11.75 -12.36
CA GLY A 309 -4.59 12.42 -11.25
C GLY A 309 -3.47 13.34 -11.74
N PHE A 310 -3.36 14.55 -11.19
CA PHE A 310 -2.12 15.32 -11.24
C PHE A 310 -1.05 14.58 -10.44
N TRP A 311 0.17 14.48 -10.99
CA TRP A 311 1.28 13.89 -10.27
C TRP A 311 2.33 14.94 -9.90
N GLU A 312 3.03 15.48 -10.90
CA GLU A 312 4.00 16.54 -10.68
C GLU A 312 4.18 17.41 -11.91
N LYS A 313 4.75 18.62 -11.74
CA LYS A 313 5.17 19.46 -12.84
C LYS A 313 6.43 18.86 -13.48
N TYR A 314 6.37 18.56 -14.78
CA TYR A 314 7.53 18.06 -15.52
C TYR A 314 8.45 19.21 -15.95
N ASP A 315 7.89 20.21 -16.68
CA ASP A 315 8.53 21.45 -17.06
C ASP A 315 7.48 22.59 -17.18
N ASP A 316 7.82 23.70 -17.82
CA ASP A 316 6.88 24.83 -17.96
C ASP A 316 5.69 24.53 -18.88
N ASN A 317 5.83 23.57 -19.80
CA ASN A 317 4.81 23.23 -20.80
C ASN A 317 4.19 21.85 -20.59
N HIS A 318 4.75 21.01 -19.72
CA HIS A 318 4.32 19.63 -19.52
C HIS A 318 4.06 19.33 -18.05
N THR A 319 3.11 18.43 -17.84
CA THR A 319 2.74 17.89 -16.51
C THR A 319 2.77 16.37 -16.58
N VAL A 320 3.30 15.73 -15.54
CA VAL A 320 3.12 14.29 -15.32
C VAL A 320 1.74 14.08 -14.72
N VAL A 321 0.95 13.25 -15.38
CA VAL A 321 -0.37 12.84 -14.90
C VAL A 321 -0.39 11.34 -14.65
N ARG A 322 -1.20 10.93 -13.68
CA ARG A 322 -1.35 9.52 -13.32
C ARG A 322 -2.71 9.00 -13.77
N PHE A 323 -2.70 7.88 -14.48
CA PHE A 323 -3.88 7.06 -14.75
C PHE A 323 -3.81 5.81 -13.88
N ALA A 324 -4.87 5.53 -13.14
CA ALA A 324 -4.94 4.34 -12.29
C ALA A 324 -6.07 3.42 -12.74
N THR A 325 -5.76 2.15 -12.97
CA THR A 325 -6.76 1.09 -13.11
C THR A 325 -7.07 0.47 -11.76
N SER A 326 -8.21 -0.19 -11.66
CA SER A 326 -8.65 -0.85 -10.42
C SER A 326 -9.43 -2.13 -10.74
N TRP A 327 -9.88 -2.80 -9.72
CA TRP A 327 -10.78 -3.94 -9.80
C TRP A 327 -12.08 -3.64 -10.58
N SER A 328 -12.49 -2.37 -10.64
CA SER A 328 -13.73 -1.94 -11.30
C SER A 328 -13.52 -1.33 -12.70
N THR A 329 -12.29 -1.24 -13.18
CA THR A 329 -12.00 -0.71 -14.51
C THR A 329 -12.47 -1.72 -15.56
N ASP A 330 -13.31 -1.29 -16.48
CA ASP A 330 -13.77 -2.12 -17.61
C ASP A 330 -13.04 -1.77 -18.92
N GLU A 331 -13.07 -2.72 -19.86
CA GLU A 331 -12.42 -2.55 -21.16
C GLU A 331 -13.04 -1.39 -21.97
N SER A 332 -14.35 -1.18 -21.84
CA SER A 332 -15.05 -0.12 -22.57
C SER A 332 -14.59 1.29 -22.15
N SER A 333 -14.18 1.45 -20.89
CA SER A 333 -13.60 2.72 -20.42
C SER A 333 -12.26 3.01 -21.09
N ILE A 334 -11.45 1.97 -21.34
CA ILE A 334 -10.17 2.11 -22.03
C ILE A 334 -10.39 2.37 -23.53
N ASP A 335 -11.37 1.71 -24.16
CA ASP A 335 -11.74 1.97 -25.55
C ASP A 335 -12.22 3.41 -25.75
N GLN A 336 -13.05 3.92 -24.83
CA GLN A 336 -13.47 5.33 -24.86
C GLN A 336 -12.28 6.29 -24.64
N LEU A 337 -11.33 5.96 -23.75
CA LEU A 337 -10.12 6.77 -23.61
C LEU A 337 -9.35 6.84 -24.92
N GLU A 338 -9.22 5.72 -25.63
CA GLU A 338 -8.50 5.69 -26.91
C GLU A 338 -9.11 6.64 -27.97
N GLU A 339 -10.43 6.88 -27.91
CA GLU A 339 -11.12 7.83 -28.80
C GLU A 339 -10.78 9.29 -28.47
N TYR A 340 -10.48 9.63 -27.19
CA TYR A 340 -10.14 10.98 -26.75
C TYR A 340 -8.66 11.33 -26.89
N LEU A 341 -7.77 10.32 -26.94
CA LEU A 341 -6.33 10.46 -27.14
C LEU A 341 -5.98 10.72 -28.61
#